data_bdd364473f26f89b38bd066e41c7e00b
#
_entry.id   bdd364473f26f89b38bd066e41c7e00b
#
_cell.length_a   1.000
_cell.length_b   1.000
_cell.length_c   1.000
_cell.angle_alpha   90.00
_cell.angle_beta   90.00
_cell.angle_gamma   90.00
#
_symmetry.space_group_name_H-M   'P 1'
#
loop_
_entity.id
_entity.type
_entity.pdbx_description
1 polymer ?
#
loop_
_entity_poly.entity_id
_entity_poly.type
_entity_poly.pdbx_seq_one_letter_code
_entity_poly.pdbx_strand_id
1 'polypeptide(L)'
;MDLYININRNRIIDFASKIANENNPVSREEFNRIFKTYKEYEDVLKKHNKTNGEVDVAMRIIEESYAHHMKHHSFIEDLRGY
;
A
#
# COMPACT_ATOMS: atom_id res chain seq x y z
N MET A 1 -10.18 -14.86 -12.86
CA MET A 1 -8.82 -14.32 -12.77
C MET A 1 -8.80 -12.79 -12.71
N ASP A 2 -9.54 -12.18 -13.60
CA ASP A 2 -9.59 -10.71 -13.61
C ASP A 2 -10.16 -10.12 -12.33
N LEU A 3 -11.09 -10.82 -11.70
CA LEU A 3 -11.68 -10.35 -10.45
C LEU A 3 -10.63 -10.22 -9.33
N TYR A 4 -9.77 -11.24 -9.19
CA TYR A 4 -8.69 -11.20 -8.20
C TYR A 4 -7.74 -10.03 -8.46
N ILE A 5 -7.34 -9.86 -9.71
CA ILE A 5 -6.44 -8.77 -10.11
C ILE A 5 -7.10 -7.43 -9.81
N ASN A 6 -8.36 -7.26 -10.17
CA ASN A 6 -9.07 -5.99 -9.97
C ASN A 6 -9.26 -5.65 -8.50
N ILE A 7 -9.59 -6.64 -7.67
CA ILE A 7 -9.78 -6.41 -6.24
C ILE A 7 -8.48 -5.95 -5.58
N ASN A 8 -7.38 -6.64 -5.87
CA ASN A 8 -6.10 -6.29 -5.26
C ASN A 8 -5.56 -4.97 -5.78
N ARG A 9 -5.72 -4.68 -7.08
CA ARG A 9 -5.36 -3.40 -7.62
C ARG A 9 -6.12 -2.28 -6.92
N ASN A 10 -7.42 -2.45 -6.75
CA ASN A 10 -8.25 -1.43 -6.12
C ASN A 10 -7.89 -1.24 -4.65
N ARG A 11 -7.54 -2.31 -3.93
CA ARG A 11 -7.07 -2.18 -2.54
C ARG A 11 -5.83 -1.32 -2.44
N ILE A 12 -4.89 -1.51 -3.36
CA ILE A 12 -3.64 -0.74 -3.36
C ILE A 12 -3.93 0.72 -3.69
N ILE A 13 -4.73 0.97 -4.73
CA ILE A 13 -5.07 2.33 -5.14
C ILE A 13 -5.87 3.06 -4.04
N ASP A 14 -6.82 2.37 -3.43
CA ASP A 14 -7.64 2.95 -2.36
C ASP A 14 -6.79 3.29 -1.14
N PHE A 15 -5.84 2.43 -0.80
CA PHE A 15 -4.95 2.72 0.32
C PHE A 15 -4.07 3.94 0.02
N ALA A 16 -3.54 4.04 -1.20
CA ALA A 16 -2.77 5.22 -1.60
C ALA A 16 -3.61 6.49 -1.49
N SER A 17 -4.85 6.43 -1.92
CA SER A 17 -5.77 7.57 -1.81
C SER A 17 -6.04 7.95 -0.36
N LYS A 18 -6.21 6.95 0.50
CA LYS A 18 -6.43 7.16 1.93
C LYS A 18 -5.26 7.88 2.59
N ILE A 19 -4.05 7.41 2.32
CA ILE A 19 -2.85 7.97 2.97
C ILE A 19 -2.40 9.29 2.35
N ALA A 20 -2.86 9.61 1.15
CA ALA A 20 -2.60 10.91 0.55
C ALA A 20 -3.26 12.03 1.35
N ASN A 21 -4.28 11.71 2.12
CA ASN A 21 -4.89 12.65 3.06
C ASN A 21 -4.12 12.56 4.38
N GLU A 22 -3.29 13.56 4.65
CA GLU A 22 -2.40 13.60 5.82
C GLU A 22 -3.13 13.55 7.16
N ASN A 23 -4.43 13.83 7.17
CA ASN A 23 -5.21 13.82 8.41
C ASN A 23 -5.69 12.44 8.82
N ASN A 24 -5.52 11.43 7.97
CA ASN A 24 -5.94 10.08 8.29
C ASN A 24 -4.84 9.35 9.06
N PRO A 25 -5.13 8.89 10.29
CA PRO A 25 -4.15 8.08 11.02
C PRO A 25 -3.97 6.72 10.35
N VAL A 26 -2.73 6.24 10.31
CA VAL A 26 -2.39 4.98 9.64
C VAL A 26 -1.50 4.15 10.55
N SER A 27 -1.78 2.86 10.61
CA SER A 27 -0.96 1.92 11.38
C SER A 27 0.14 1.32 10.51
N ARG A 28 1.25 0.97 11.15
CA ARG A 28 2.32 0.23 10.46
C ARG A 28 1.80 -1.08 9.90
N GLU A 29 0.89 -1.72 10.62
CA GLU A 29 0.29 -2.98 10.20
C GLU A 29 -0.48 -2.82 8.90
N GLU A 30 -1.19 -1.72 8.69
CA GLU A 30 -1.89 -1.46 7.45
C GLU A 30 -0.92 -1.39 6.27
N PHE A 31 0.22 -0.72 6.44
CA PHE A 31 1.26 -0.68 5.41
C PHE A 31 1.78 -2.09 5.12
N ASN A 32 2.05 -2.86 6.16
CA ASN A 32 2.59 -4.21 5.97
C ASN A 32 1.61 -5.10 5.20
N ARG A 33 0.32 -4.96 5.45
CA ARG A 33 -0.70 -5.69 4.71
C ARG A 33 -0.73 -5.30 3.25
N ILE A 34 -0.57 -4.01 2.96
CA ILE A 34 -0.55 -3.54 1.58
C ILE A 34 0.71 -4.02 0.84
N PHE A 35 1.86 -4.00 1.50
CA PHE A 35 3.09 -4.52 0.90
C PHE A 35 2.94 -6.00 0.55
N LYS A 36 2.33 -6.78 1.43
CA LYS A 36 2.05 -8.18 1.18
C LYS A 36 1.08 -8.36 0.00
N THR A 37 0.01 -7.58 -0.01
CA THR A 37 -0.97 -7.59 -1.09
C THR A 37 -0.31 -7.27 -2.43
N TYR A 38 0.57 -6.28 -2.45
CA TYR A 38 1.28 -5.90 -3.67
C TYR A 38 2.17 -7.03 -4.18
N LYS A 39 2.89 -7.69 -3.28
CA LYS A 39 3.75 -8.80 -3.66
C LYS A 39 2.97 -9.95 -4.29
N GLU A 40 1.84 -10.30 -3.68
CA GLU A 40 0.96 -11.33 -4.21
C GLU A 40 0.38 -10.93 -5.57
N TYR A 41 0.01 -9.66 -5.70
CA TYR A 41 -0.49 -9.10 -6.94
C TYR A 41 0.56 -9.18 -8.06
N GLU A 42 1.80 -8.79 -7.76
CA GLU A 42 2.91 -8.91 -8.72
C GLU A 42 3.12 -10.35 -9.18
N ASP A 43 3.10 -11.29 -8.24
CA ASP A 43 3.32 -12.70 -8.56
C ASP A 43 2.25 -13.21 -9.52
N VAL A 44 0.99 -12.82 -9.31
CA VAL A 44 -0.09 -13.22 -10.20
C VAL A 44 0.09 -12.59 -11.58
N LEU A 45 0.45 -11.31 -11.63
CA LEU A 45 0.66 -10.64 -12.91
C LEU A 45 1.78 -11.28 -13.72
N LYS A 46 2.88 -11.64 -13.06
CA LYS A 46 4.00 -12.31 -13.73
C LYS A 46 3.57 -13.63 -14.34
N LYS A 47 2.76 -14.41 -13.63
CA LYS A 47 2.25 -15.68 -14.15
C LYS A 47 1.39 -15.51 -15.39
N HIS A 48 0.78 -14.35 -15.57
CA HIS A 48 -0.09 -14.05 -16.70
C HIS A 48 0.56 -13.10 -17.71
N ASN A 49 1.85 -12.84 -17.60
CA ASN A 49 2.59 -11.94 -18.49
C ASN A 49 1.97 -10.56 -18.58
N LYS A 50 1.45 -10.06 -17.46
CA LYS A 50 0.86 -8.73 -17.39
C LYS A 50 1.78 -7.78 -16.63
N THR A 51 1.60 -6.49 -16.87
CA THR A 51 2.37 -5.45 -16.19
C THR A 51 1.52 -4.81 -15.09
N ASN A 52 2.19 -4.20 -14.12
CA ASN A 52 1.54 -3.55 -12.98
C ASN A 52 1.60 -2.03 -13.04
N GLY A 53 1.67 -1.46 -14.25
CA GLY A 53 1.86 -0.02 -14.43
C GLY A 53 0.85 0.86 -13.70
N GLU A 54 -0.40 0.40 -13.59
CA GLU A 54 -1.44 1.19 -12.92
C GLU A 54 -1.21 1.35 -11.43
N VAL A 55 -0.51 0.42 -10.79
CA VAL A 55 -0.25 0.50 -9.34
C VAL A 55 1.12 1.07 -9.02
N ASP A 56 1.98 1.29 -10.00
CA ASP A 56 3.32 1.79 -9.75
C ASP A 56 3.30 3.16 -9.07
N VAL A 57 2.44 4.05 -9.53
CA VAL A 57 2.30 5.38 -8.94
C VAL A 57 1.74 5.26 -7.52
N ALA A 58 0.72 4.43 -7.34
CA ALA A 58 0.14 4.21 -6.02
C ALA A 58 1.19 3.65 -5.06
N MET A 59 1.99 2.68 -5.49
CA MET A 59 3.02 2.10 -4.64
C MET A 59 4.11 3.11 -4.28
N ARG A 60 4.44 4.01 -5.19
CA ARG A 60 5.40 5.08 -4.89
C ARG A 60 4.88 5.97 -3.77
N ILE A 61 3.61 6.36 -3.85
CA ILE A 61 2.97 7.16 -2.81
C ILE A 61 3.00 6.42 -1.48
N ILE A 62 2.68 5.13 -1.50
CA ILE A 62 2.65 4.30 -0.30
C ILE A 62 4.05 4.19 0.32
N GLU A 63 5.06 3.93 -0.50
CA GLU A 63 6.44 3.80 -0.01
C GLU A 63 6.97 5.11 0.56
N GLU A 64 6.68 6.22 -0.09
CA GLU A 64 7.10 7.53 0.41
C GLU A 64 6.40 7.86 1.73
N SER A 65 5.12 7.56 1.84
CA SER A 65 4.37 7.78 3.08
C SER A 65 4.92 6.90 4.20
N TYR A 66 5.21 5.63 3.90
CA TYR A 66 5.79 4.72 4.89
C TYR A 66 7.13 5.26 5.42
N ALA A 67 7.99 5.70 4.51
CA ALA A 67 9.29 6.25 4.89
C ALA A 67 9.14 7.50 5.75
N HIS A 68 8.17 8.35 5.42
CA HIS A 68 7.88 9.56 6.19
C HIS A 68 7.45 9.20 7.62
N HIS A 69 6.52 8.26 7.76
CA HIS A 69 6.07 7.83 9.08
C HIS A 69 7.16 7.15 9.89
N MET A 70 8.01 6.38 9.24
CA MET A 70 9.16 5.76 9.90
C MET A 70 10.11 6.83 10.46
N LYS A 71 10.41 7.81 9.65
CA LYS A 71 11.33 8.88 10.03
C LYS A 71 10.79 9.73 11.19
N HIS A 72 9.50 9.99 11.18
CA HIS A 72 8.87 10.88 12.16
C HIS A 72 8.19 10.15 13.31
N HIS A 73 8.28 8.81 13.34
CA HIS A 73 7.63 7.99 14.37
C HIS A 73 6.15 8.33 14.50
N SER A 74 5.46 8.44 13.36
CA SER A 74 4.08 8.92 13.31
C SER A 74 3.05 7.88 12.90
N PHE A 75 3.38 6.60 12.98
CA PHE A 75 2.38 5.54 12.89
C PHE A 75 1.48 5.58 14.13
N ILE A 76 0.27 5.05 14.00
CA ILE A 76 -0.64 4.96 15.16
C ILE A 76 0.04 4.26 16.33
N GLU A 77 0.78 3.17 16.06
CA GLU A 77 1.48 2.42 17.11
C GLU A 77 2.50 3.29 17.83
N ASP A 78 3.19 4.16 17.10
CA ASP A 78 4.18 5.07 17.70
C ASP A 78 3.51 6.12 18.58
N LEU A 79 2.35 6.61 18.17
CA LEU A 79 1.60 7.63 18.90
C LEU A 79 1.00 7.07 20.18
N ARG A 80 0.78 5.75 20.25
CA ARG A 80 0.24 5.07 21.42
C ARG A 80 1.33 4.43 22.28
N GLY A 81 2.55 4.43 21.81
CA GLY A 81 3.61 3.57 22.32
C GLY A 81 4.37 4.07 23.52
N TYR A 82 3.70 4.54 24.51
CA TYR A 82 4.40 4.93 25.73
C TYR A 82 3.88 4.17 26.93
#